data_738ef8a8fdf20ae51119f14ef5532cb3
#
_entry.id   738ef8a8fdf20ae51119f14ef5532cb3
#
_cell.length_a   1.000
_cell.length_b   1.000
_cell.length_c   1.000
_cell.angle_alpha   90.00
_cell.angle_beta   90.00
_cell.angle_gamma   90.00
#
_symmetry.space_group_name_H-M   'P 1'
#
loop_
_entity.id
_entity.type
_entity.pdbx_description
1 polymer ?
#
loop_
_entity_poly.entity_id
_entity_poly.type
_entity_poly.pdbx_seq_one_letter_code
_entity_poly.pdbx_strand_id
1 'polypeptide(L)'
;MKKHIVCLGDSNTHGYCADPADCADGGIRFNENERWTCLLQKHLGEEYHVLEEGLSGRTTCFEDPLHEGLSALNYIYPCLKSHEFVDLLVIMLGTNDVKERFAASAAC
;
A
#
# COMPACT_ATOMS: atom_id res chain seq x y z
N MET A 1 -12.58 -18.66 -11.39
CA MET A 1 -11.81 -17.40 -11.28
C MET A 1 -11.34 -17.23 -9.84
N LYS A 2 -10.11 -16.78 -9.66
CA LYS A 2 -9.59 -16.45 -8.32
C LYS A 2 -10.32 -15.25 -7.73
N LYS A 3 -10.42 -15.23 -6.41
CA LYS A 3 -10.92 -14.05 -5.71
C LYS A 3 -9.78 -13.04 -5.59
N HIS A 4 -10.06 -11.80 -5.95
CA HIS A 4 -9.06 -10.73 -6.01
C HIS A 4 -9.11 -9.87 -4.75
N ILE A 5 -7.97 -9.73 -4.12
CA ILE A 5 -7.78 -8.91 -2.91
C ILE A 5 -6.80 -7.80 -3.26
N VAL A 6 -7.27 -6.56 -3.26
CA VAL A 6 -6.41 -5.39 -3.49
C VAL A 6 -5.97 -4.84 -2.14
N CYS A 7 -4.66 -4.70 -1.96
CA CYS A 7 -4.08 -4.15 -0.74
C CYS A 7 -3.53 -2.75 -1.05
N LEU A 8 -4.31 -1.73 -0.70
CA LEU A 8 -3.94 -0.33 -0.91
C LEU A 8 -3.31 0.21 0.37
N GLY A 9 -2.09 0.68 0.25
CA GLY A 9 -1.37 1.17 1.42
C GLY A 9 -0.20 2.09 1.08
N ASP A 10 0.57 2.40 2.09
CA ASP A 10 1.74 3.28 2.01
C ASP A 10 3.05 2.48 1.96
N SER A 11 4.11 3.01 2.55
CA SER A 11 5.43 2.36 2.57
C SER A 11 5.41 0.98 3.25
N ASN A 12 4.56 0.78 4.26
CA ASN A 12 4.46 -0.53 4.92
C ASN A 12 3.93 -1.60 3.97
N THR A 13 3.03 -1.23 3.07
CA THR A 13 2.50 -2.15 2.04
C THR A 13 3.44 -2.27 0.86
N HIS A 14 4.09 -1.16 0.47
CA HIS A 14 5.14 -1.20 -0.55
C HIS A 14 6.30 -2.11 -0.15
N GLY A 15 6.60 -2.14 1.16
CA GLY A 15 7.66 -2.96 1.72
C GLY A 15 8.93 -2.19 2.03
N TYR A 16 8.81 -0.89 2.35
CA TYR A 16 9.98 -0.09 2.72
C TYR A 16 10.67 -0.69 3.94
N CYS A 17 11.99 -0.84 3.82
CA CYS A 17 12.85 -1.37 4.88
C CYS A 17 13.77 -0.24 5.36
N ALA A 18 13.57 0.22 6.59
CA ALA A 18 14.33 1.34 7.14
C ALA A 18 15.80 0.99 7.43
N ASP A 19 16.06 -0.25 7.83
CA ASP A 19 17.41 -0.75 8.10
C ASP A 19 17.75 -1.85 7.09
N PRO A 20 18.72 -1.62 6.19
CA PRO A 20 19.13 -2.63 5.21
C PRO A 20 19.55 -3.97 5.82
N ALA A 21 19.98 -3.99 7.09
CA ALA A 21 20.31 -5.23 7.79
C ALA A 21 19.09 -6.14 8.01
N ASP A 22 17.88 -5.57 8.05
CA ASP A 22 16.64 -6.31 8.22
C ASP A 22 16.08 -6.84 6.90
N CYS A 23 16.65 -6.42 5.77
CA CYS A 23 16.21 -6.80 4.43
C CYS A 23 17.14 -7.88 3.89
N ALA A 24 16.60 -9.00 3.45
CA ALA A 24 17.39 -10.11 2.94
C ALA A 24 18.32 -9.71 1.78
N ASP A 25 17.86 -8.78 0.94
CA ASP A 25 18.64 -8.30 -0.20
C ASP A 25 19.58 -7.13 0.15
N GLY A 26 19.60 -6.68 1.40
CA GLY A 26 20.40 -5.55 1.84
C GLY A 26 20.00 -4.21 1.26
N GLY A 27 18.79 -4.09 0.71
CA GLY A 27 18.28 -2.88 0.08
C GLY A 27 17.30 -2.12 0.97
N ILE A 28 16.50 -1.28 0.32
CA ILE A 28 15.51 -0.43 1.01
C ILE A 28 14.08 -0.96 0.85
N ARG A 29 13.91 -2.09 0.18
CA ARG A 29 12.60 -2.70 -0.01
C ARG A 29 12.66 -4.20 0.29
N PHE A 30 11.74 -4.67 1.12
CA PHE A 30 11.57 -6.11 1.34
C PHE A 30 11.20 -6.79 0.03
N ASN A 31 11.75 -7.99 -0.18
CA ASN A 31 11.49 -8.74 -1.41
C ASN A 31 10.17 -9.51 -1.37
N GLU A 32 9.89 -10.25 -2.43
CA GLU A 32 8.66 -11.03 -2.59
C GLU A 32 8.49 -12.17 -1.59
N ASN A 33 9.51 -12.49 -0.81
CA ASN A 33 9.42 -13.48 0.25
C ASN A 33 9.22 -12.86 1.63
N GLU A 34 9.29 -11.53 1.72
CA GLU A 34 9.28 -10.80 2.99
C GLU A 34 8.10 -9.85 3.15
N ARG A 35 7.59 -9.28 2.04
CA ARG A 35 6.47 -8.32 2.11
C ARG A 35 5.22 -8.99 2.66
N TRP A 36 4.48 -8.28 3.53
CA TRP A 36 3.30 -8.88 4.16
C TRP A 36 2.23 -9.31 3.14
N THR A 37 2.09 -8.58 2.04
CA THR A 37 1.16 -8.93 0.96
C THR A 37 1.53 -10.25 0.29
N CYS A 38 2.81 -10.50 0.11
CA CYS A 38 3.31 -11.74 -0.46
C CYS A 38 3.14 -12.91 0.52
N LEU A 39 3.34 -12.67 1.81
CA LEU A 39 3.08 -13.68 2.84
C LEU A 39 1.59 -14.01 2.91
N LEU A 40 0.73 -13.00 2.78
CA LEU A 40 -0.72 -13.19 2.72
C LEU A 40 -1.10 -14.08 1.53
N GLN A 41 -0.54 -13.79 0.35
CA GLN A 41 -0.78 -14.59 -0.86
C GLN A 41 -0.39 -16.05 -0.62
N LYS A 42 0.75 -16.27 0.01
CA LYS A 42 1.25 -17.62 0.29
C LYS A 42 0.32 -18.38 1.23
N HIS A 43 -0.20 -17.70 2.25
CA HIS A 43 -1.13 -18.32 3.19
C HIS A 43 -2.50 -18.60 2.59
N LEU A 44 -3.00 -17.74 1.71
CA LEU A 44 -4.32 -17.90 1.11
C LEU A 44 -4.35 -18.95 0.00
N GLY A 45 -3.24 -19.17 -0.68
CA GLY A 45 -3.15 -20.16 -1.73
C GLY A 45 -3.71 -19.72 -3.07
N GLU A 46 -3.91 -20.69 -3.95
CA GLU A 46 -4.19 -20.45 -5.38
C GLU A 46 -5.61 -19.96 -5.69
N GLU A 47 -6.53 -20.06 -4.75
CA GLU A 47 -7.90 -19.59 -4.94
C GLU A 47 -8.02 -18.06 -4.83
N TYR A 48 -6.96 -17.40 -4.36
CA TYR A 48 -6.91 -15.97 -4.14
C TYR A 48 -5.77 -15.34 -4.91
N HIS A 49 -5.99 -14.12 -5.38
CA HIS A 49 -4.96 -13.32 -6.01
C HIS A 49 -4.82 -12.01 -5.24
N VAL A 50 -3.71 -11.86 -4.53
CA VAL A 50 -3.39 -10.64 -3.77
C VAL A 50 -2.67 -9.67 -4.69
N LEU A 51 -3.21 -8.46 -4.80
CA LEU A 51 -2.70 -7.40 -5.66
C LEU A 51 -2.11 -6.29 -4.79
N GLU A 52 -0.84 -6.00 -5.00
CA GLU A 52 -0.11 -5.02 -4.22
C GLU A 52 -0.28 -3.61 -4.81
N GLU A 53 -0.81 -2.70 -4.01
CA GLU A 53 -0.96 -1.28 -4.37
C GLU A 53 -0.38 -0.42 -3.26
N GLY A 54 0.88 -0.66 -2.91
CA GLY A 54 1.61 0.11 -1.92
C GLY A 54 2.46 1.20 -2.56
N LEU A 55 2.43 2.39 -2.00
CA LEU A 55 3.23 3.52 -2.45
C LEU A 55 3.76 4.29 -1.25
N SER A 56 5.08 4.42 -1.16
CA SER A 56 5.71 5.15 -0.06
C SER A 56 5.24 6.61 -0.04
N GLY A 57 4.84 7.08 1.14
CA GLY A 57 4.35 8.44 1.30
C GLY A 57 2.86 8.62 1.05
N ARG A 58 2.15 7.57 0.61
CA ARG A 58 0.71 7.70 0.32
C ARG A 58 -0.08 8.12 1.56
N THR A 59 -0.97 9.08 1.35
CA THR A 59 -1.92 9.59 2.34
C THR A 59 -3.32 9.07 2.03
N THR A 60 -4.28 9.34 2.93
CA THR A 60 -5.70 9.07 2.62
C THR A 60 -6.23 10.06 1.59
N CYS A 61 -6.12 11.36 1.83
CA CYS A 61 -6.74 12.38 0.98
C CYS A 61 -5.90 13.63 0.75
N PHE A 62 -4.69 13.70 1.29
CA PHE A 62 -3.85 14.89 1.17
C PHE A 62 -2.95 14.81 -0.04
N GLU A 63 -2.97 15.86 -0.87
CA GLU A 63 -1.95 16.03 -1.90
C GLU A 63 -0.69 16.56 -1.26
N ASP A 64 0.43 15.87 -1.50
CA ASP A 64 1.72 16.29 -0.95
C ASP A 64 2.34 17.32 -1.90
N PRO A 65 2.64 18.56 -1.42
CA PRO A 65 3.23 19.58 -2.28
C PRO A 65 4.65 19.22 -2.76
N LEU A 66 5.29 18.26 -2.12
CA LEU A 66 6.66 17.84 -2.47
C LEU A 66 6.69 16.65 -3.41
N HIS A 67 5.61 15.87 -3.50
CA HIS A 67 5.55 14.65 -4.28
C HIS A 67 4.19 14.49 -4.93
N GLU A 68 4.19 14.16 -6.20
CA GLU A 68 2.96 13.99 -6.99
C GLU A 68 2.30 12.64 -6.72
N GLY A 69 0.97 12.65 -6.72
CA GLY A 69 0.20 11.40 -6.79
C GLY A 69 0.06 10.61 -5.50
N LEU A 70 0.28 11.22 -4.35
CA LEU A 70 0.26 10.51 -3.07
C LEU A 70 -1.12 10.41 -2.39
N SER A 71 -2.14 11.12 -2.88
CA SER A 71 -3.49 11.02 -2.33
C SER A 71 -4.18 9.74 -2.78
N ALA A 72 -4.53 8.86 -1.83
CA ALA A 72 -5.29 7.66 -2.15
C ALA A 72 -6.68 7.99 -2.69
N LEU A 73 -7.30 9.05 -2.19
CA LEU A 73 -8.63 9.47 -2.64
C LEU A 73 -8.64 9.73 -4.15
N ASN A 74 -7.58 10.33 -4.68
CA ASN A 74 -7.48 10.63 -6.11
C ASN A 74 -7.05 9.42 -6.94
N TYR A 75 -6.57 8.36 -6.32
CA TYR A 75 -6.09 7.16 -7.01
C TYR A 75 -7.08 6.01 -6.96
N ILE A 76 -7.93 5.93 -5.93
CA ILE A 76 -8.73 4.73 -5.67
C ILE A 76 -9.65 4.35 -6.82
N TYR A 77 -10.26 5.33 -7.50
CA TYR A 77 -11.16 5.04 -8.61
C TYR A 77 -10.43 4.38 -9.79
N PRO A 78 -9.37 4.99 -10.35
CA PRO A 78 -8.63 4.32 -11.43
C PRO A 78 -7.97 3.02 -10.97
N CYS A 79 -7.55 2.93 -9.72
CA CYS A 79 -6.98 1.72 -9.16
C CYS A 79 -7.98 0.56 -9.24
N LEU A 80 -9.17 0.74 -8.66
CA LEU A 80 -10.18 -0.32 -8.63
C LEU A 80 -10.71 -0.65 -10.02
N LYS A 81 -10.87 0.37 -10.87
CA LYS A 81 -11.32 0.15 -12.26
C LYS A 81 -10.29 -0.64 -13.06
N SER A 82 -8.99 -0.40 -12.85
CA SER A 82 -7.94 -1.11 -13.58
C SER A 82 -7.85 -2.59 -13.21
N HIS A 83 -8.22 -2.94 -11.98
CA HIS A 83 -8.28 -4.34 -11.54
C HIS A 83 -9.59 -5.02 -11.92
N GLU A 84 -10.63 -4.25 -12.20
CA GLU A 84 -11.95 -4.66 -12.68
C GLU A 84 -12.72 -5.55 -11.72
N PHE A 85 -12.16 -6.68 -11.31
CA PHE A 85 -12.79 -7.59 -10.34
C PHE A 85 -12.06 -7.49 -9.00
N VAL A 86 -12.70 -6.89 -8.01
CA VAL A 86 -12.16 -6.76 -6.66
C VAL A 86 -13.17 -7.34 -5.67
N ASP A 87 -12.81 -8.44 -5.05
CA ASP A 87 -13.66 -9.10 -4.05
C ASP A 87 -13.47 -8.47 -2.67
N LEU A 88 -12.25 -8.02 -2.37
CA LEU A 88 -11.92 -7.39 -1.10
C LEU A 88 -10.89 -6.30 -1.31
N LEU A 89 -11.14 -5.14 -0.71
CA LEU A 89 -10.19 -4.04 -0.65
C LEU A 89 -9.70 -3.88 0.78
N VAL A 90 -8.40 -4.04 0.99
CA VAL A 90 -7.74 -3.79 2.27
C VAL A 90 -7.03 -2.45 2.17
N ILE A 91 -7.36 -1.53 3.09
CA ILE A 91 -6.74 -0.20 3.14
C ILE A 91 -5.91 -0.10 4.42
N MET A 92 -4.62 0.20 4.28
CA MET A 92 -3.71 0.40 5.39
C MET A 92 -2.98 1.73 5.17
N LEU A 93 -3.55 2.81 5.70
CA LEU A 93 -3.09 4.18 5.52
C LEU A 93 -3.20 4.96 6.84
N GLY A 94 -2.70 6.19 6.85
CA GLY A 94 -2.84 7.11 7.97
C GLY A 94 -1.52 7.63 8.52
N THR A 95 -0.47 6.83 8.46
CA THR A 95 0.85 7.24 8.98
C THR A 95 1.34 8.52 8.34
N ASN A 96 1.17 8.69 7.04
CA ASN A 96 1.65 9.89 6.33
C ASN A 96 0.73 11.08 6.48
N ASP A 97 -0.52 10.86 6.88
CA ASP A 97 -1.50 11.93 7.10
C ASP A 97 -1.12 12.84 8.27
N VAL A 98 -0.35 12.31 9.23
CA VAL A 98 0.05 13.05 10.44
C VAL A 98 1.29 13.92 10.26
N LYS A 99 1.83 14.00 9.05
CA LYS A 99 2.95 14.91 8.78
C LYS A 99 2.53 16.35 9.02
N GLU A 100 3.41 17.14 9.61
CA GLU A 100 3.12 18.53 9.97
C GLU A 100 2.60 19.37 8.79
N ARG A 101 3.14 19.15 7.59
CA ARG A 101 2.76 19.93 6.40
C ARG A 101 1.31 19.76 5.98
N PHE A 102 0.61 18.74 6.50
CA PHE A 102 -0.81 18.54 6.21
C PHE A 102 -1.72 19.13 7.29
N ALA A 103 -1.20 19.41 8.46
CA ALA A 103 -1.94 19.96 9.59
C ALA A 103 -3.26 19.19 9.85
N ALA A 104 -3.22 17.87 9.67
CA ALA A 104 -4.40 17.03 9.82
C ALA A 104 -4.81 16.89 11.28
N SER A 105 -6.12 16.76 11.51
CA SER A 105 -6.68 16.44 12.82
C SER A 105 -7.48 15.15 12.75
N ALA A 106 -7.91 14.63 13.89
CA ALA A 106 -8.73 13.42 13.94
C ALA A 106 -10.08 13.56 13.22
N ALA A 107 -10.50 14.79 12.96
CA ALA A 107 -11.75 15.08 12.24
C ALA A 107 -11.58 15.07 10.71
N CYS A 108 -10.34 15.04 10.23
CA CYS A 108 -10.06 15.02 8.78
C CYS A 108 -10.24 13.59 8.16
#